data_1c58e6c63fc07180962d7cdc1a63d6a4
#
_entry.id   1c58e6c63fc07180962d7cdc1a63d6a4
#
_cell.length_a   1.000
_cell.length_b   1.000
_cell.length_c   1.000
_cell.angle_alpha   90.00
_cell.angle_beta   90.00
_cell.angle_gamma   90.00
#
_symmetry.space_group_name_H-M   'P 1'
#
loop_
_entity.id
_entity.type
_entity.pdbx_description
1 polymer ?
#
loop_
_entity_poly.entity_id
_entity_poly.type
_entity_poly.pdbx_seq_one_letter_code
_entity_poly.pdbx_strand_id
1 'polypeptide(L)'
;MLDLGYYYYDKGKYDDALDCFASSDLNVVGLHWAMATIYETKKADYKNALFYYQMAMEMDFPDAIERMAEAYLGDELGLEKDEKTALKLFKKAAKLGNAAAQYNLGMAYACGYYGVTPDKEKALYWLKKSVKGENPSACLQVGLYYYYTVKTKAAYKKAFELFTDAYNFGEEEAIINIGLCYLQGNGVKEDKKEAVKCFRTAAEKYSSGVAYHNLGICYENGFGVRKDYKKAIEMYGKAVENGEKAGLAAIKDLYVKTNKNKKEE
;
A
#
# COMPACT_ATOMS: atom_id res chain seq x y z
N MET A 1 14.16 34.27 2.63
CA MET A 1 13.17 34.00 1.54
C MET A 1 12.70 32.55 1.55
N LEU A 2 13.58 31.58 1.76
CA LEU A 2 13.21 30.15 1.76
C LEU A 2 12.16 29.81 2.81
N ASP A 3 12.36 30.19 4.08
CA ASP A 3 11.38 29.96 5.18
C ASP A 3 10.04 30.64 4.92
N LEU A 4 10.05 31.82 4.29
CA LEU A 4 8.82 32.53 3.91
C LEU A 4 8.11 31.78 2.77
N GLY A 5 8.84 31.20 1.84
CA GLY A 5 8.29 30.35 0.79
C GLY A 5 7.57 29.13 1.35
N TYR A 6 8.18 28.39 2.28
CA TYR A 6 7.51 27.27 2.96
C TYR A 6 6.33 27.71 3.81
N TYR A 7 6.41 28.86 4.48
CA TYR A 7 5.25 29.43 5.18
C TYR A 7 4.06 29.69 4.24
N TYR A 8 4.30 30.27 3.06
CA TYR A 8 3.25 30.49 2.06
C TYR A 8 2.73 29.18 1.49
N TYR A 9 3.59 28.19 1.27
CA TYR A 9 3.21 26.85 0.85
C TYR A 9 2.20 26.21 1.82
N ASP A 10 2.51 26.24 3.12
CA ASP A 10 1.63 25.70 4.19
C ASP A 10 0.29 26.44 4.28
N LYS A 11 0.25 27.72 3.88
CA LYS A 11 -0.97 28.54 3.81
C LYS A 11 -1.75 28.38 2.50
N GLY A 12 -1.27 27.52 1.59
CA GLY A 12 -1.87 27.32 0.27
C GLY A 12 -1.70 28.50 -0.70
N LYS A 13 -0.82 29.45 -0.39
CA LYS A 13 -0.49 30.60 -1.24
C LYS A 13 0.65 30.25 -2.19
N TYR A 14 0.34 29.42 -3.19
CA TYR A 14 1.34 28.76 -4.03
C TYR A 14 2.09 29.74 -4.93
N ASP A 15 1.47 30.83 -5.40
CA ASP A 15 2.14 31.86 -6.19
C ASP A 15 3.19 32.62 -5.36
N ASP A 16 2.79 33.06 -4.16
CA ASP A 16 3.69 33.75 -3.22
C ASP A 16 4.86 32.80 -2.81
N ALA A 17 4.57 31.51 -2.65
CA ALA A 17 5.59 30.49 -2.34
C ALA A 17 6.60 30.36 -3.49
N LEU A 18 6.12 30.27 -4.74
CA LEU A 18 6.98 30.15 -5.93
C LEU A 18 7.87 31.39 -6.09
N ASP A 19 7.33 32.61 -5.88
CA ASP A 19 8.10 33.86 -5.96
C ASP A 19 9.21 33.90 -4.90
N CYS A 20 8.92 33.46 -3.68
CA CYS A 20 9.91 33.33 -2.62
C CYS A 20 10.98 32.28 -2.95
N PHE A 21 10.57 31.13 -3.48
CA PHE A 21 11.48 30.05 -3.88
C PHE A 21 12.39 30.48 -5.04
N ALA A 22 11.84 31.14 -6.07
CA ALA A 22 12.61 31.67 -7.19
C ALA A 22 13.63 32.72 -6.77
N SER A 23 13.37 33.46 -5.68
CA SER A 23 14.25 34.45 -5.10
C SER A 23 15.25 33.89 -4.08
N SER A 24 15.25 32.59 -3.85
CA SER A 24 16.11 31.89 -2.89
C SER A 24 17.37 31.31 -3.59
N ASP A 25 18.31 30.79 -2.80
CA ASP A 25 19.45 30.07 -3.36
C ASP A 25 19.00 28.76 -4.01
N LEU A 26 19.11 28.70 -5.33
CA LEU A 26 18.72 27.54 -6.13
C LEU A 26 19.62 26.30 -5.94
N ASN A 27 20.69 26.40 -5.17
CA ASN A 27 21.50 25.23 -4.79
C ASN A 27 20.87 24.41 -3.65
N VAL A 28 19.73 24.84 -3.11
CA VAL A 28 18.99 24.06 -2.11
C VAL A 28 18.19 22.96 -2.81
N VAL A 29 18.62 21.72 -2.67
CA VAL A 29 18.09 20.55 -3.39
C VAL A 29 16.57 20.38 -3.24
N GLY A 30 16.04 20.52 -2.02
CA GLY A 30 14.61 20.41 -1.73
C GLY A 30 13.74 21.49 -2.34
N LEU A 31 14.33 22.62 -2.75
CA LEU A 31 13.63 23.75 -3.33
C LEU A 31 13.03 23.39 -4.70
N HIS A 32 13.84 22.79 -5.57
CA HIS A 32 13.38 22.36 -6.90
C HIS A 32 12.27 21.31 -6.81
N TRP A 33 12.39 20.39 -5.86
CA TRP A 33 11.32 19.43 -5.57
C TRP A 33 10.02 20.14 -5.16
N ALA A 34 10.06 21.10 -4.24
CA ALA A 34 8.90 21.85 -3.78
C ALA A 34 8.24 22.63 -4.93
N MET A 35 9.04 23.31 -5.76
CA MET A 35 8.54 24.02 -6.93
C MET A 35 7.91 23.07 -7.95
N ALA A 36 8.55 21.96 -8.26
CA ALA A 36 8.03 20.93 -9.16
C ALA A 36 6.66 20.41 -8.68
N THR A 37 6.56 20.10 -7.39
CA THR A 37 5.32 19.59 -6.76
C THR A 37 4.19 20.64 -6.85
N ILE A 38 4.46 21.93 -6.65
CA ILE A 38 3.45 22.99 -6.82
C ILE A 38 2.97 23.04 -8.26
N TYR A 39 3.90 23.07 -9.23
CA TYR A 39 3.54 23.14 -10.64
C TYR A 39 2.71 21.92 -11.08
N GLU A 40 3.07 20.72 -10.63
CA GLU A 40 2.33 19.50 -10.95
C GLU A 40 0.95 19.48 -10.29
N THR A 41 0.89 19.58 -8.97
CA THR A 41 -0.33 19.23 -8.21
C THR A 41 -1.31 20.39 -8.03
N LYS A 42 -0.84 21.64 -8.09
CA LYS A 42 -1.67 22.82 -7.82
C LYS A 42 -1.94 23.65 -9.06
N LYS A 43 -1.05 23.63 -10.03
CA LYS A 43 -1.18 24.44 -11.26
C LYS A 43 -1.43 23.60 -12.50
N ALA A 44 -1.24 22.28 -12.45
CA ALA A 44 -1.27 21.37 -13.60
C ALA A 44 -0.36 21.85 -14.76
N ASP A 45 0.74 22.52 -14.41
CA ASP A 45 1.75 23.00 -15.36
C ASP A 45 2.90 21.98 -15.45
N TYR A 46 2.64 20.94 -16.24
CA TYR A 46 3.55 19.80 -16.39
C TYR A 46 4.89 20.17 -17.01
N LYS A 47 4.95 21.24 -17.82
CA LYS A 47 6.20 21.71 -18.40
C LYS A 47 7.16 22.27 -17.35
N ASN A 48 6.66 23.14 -16.48
CA ASN A 48 7.46 23.67 -15.38
C ASN A 48 7.72 22.61 -14.32
N ALA A 49 6.76 21.74 -14.02
CA ALA A 49 6.97 20.60 -13.13
C ALA A 49 8.13 19.73 -13.61
N LEU A 50 8.13 19.32 -14.87
CA LEU A 50 9.20 18.52 -15.48
C LEU A 50 10.56 19.20 -15.38
N PHE A 51 10.61 20.50 -15.69
CA PHE A 51 11.85 21.28 -15.62
C PHE A 51 12.47 21.25 -14.21
N TYR A 52 11.67 21.51 -13.18
CA TYR A 52 12.15 21.52 -11.80
C TYR A 52 12.45 20.13 -11.25
N TYR A 53 11.70 19.09 -11.66
CA TYR A 53 12.05 17.70 -11.33
C TYR A 53 13.39 17.29 -11.94
N GLN A 54 13.69 17.69 -13.18
CA GLN A 54 14.97 17.43 -13.83
C GLN A 54 16.13 18.10 -13.06
N MET A 55 15.96 19.35 -12.64
CA MET A 55 16.96 20.04 -11.82
C MET A 55 17.19 19.33 -10.48
N ALA A 56 16.14 18.95 -9.76
CA ALA A 56 16.25 18.18 -8.53
C ALA A 56 16.92 16.80 -8.75
N MET A 57 16.63 16.14 -9.87
CA MET A 57 17.23 14.88 -10.25
C MET A 57 18.74 15.01 -10.57
N GLU A 58 19.16 16.11 -11.19
CA GLU A 58 20.58 16.42 -11.43
C GLU A 58 21.38 16.62 -10.13
N MET A 59 20.69 17.08 -9.09
CA MET A 59 21.25 17.22 -7.73
C MET A 59 21.13 15.92 -6.90
N ASP A 60 20.85 14.79 -7.51
CA ASP A 60 20.68 13.47 -6.89
C ASP A 60 19.57 13.41 -5.81
N PHE A 61 18.51 14.24 -5.93
CA PHE A 61 17.40 14.20 -5.00
C PHE A 61 16.56 12.93 -5.21
N PRO A 62 16.51 12.00 -4.23
CA PRO A 62 15.96 10.67 -4.46
C PRO A 62 14.48 10.64 -4.83
N ASP A 63 13.66 11.54 -4.22
CA ASP A 63 12.23 11.60 -4.47
C ASP A 63 11.92 12.14 -5.88
N ALA A 64 12.72 13.09 -6.38
CA ALA A 64 12.59 13.59 -7.74
C ALA A 64 12.96 12.50 -8.77
N ILE A 65 14.01 11.73 -8.49
CA ILE A 65 14.41 10.62 -9.36
C ILE A 65 13.34 9.55 -9.40
N GLU A 66 12.73 9.24 -8.26
CA GLU A 66 11.64 8.28 -8.13
C GLU A 66 10.39 8.76 -8.87
N ARG A 67 9.95 10.02 -8.64
CA ARG A 67 8.80 10.62 -9.33
C ARG A 67 8.99 10.63 -10.87
N MET A 68 10.20 10.92 -11.33
CA MET A 68 10.55 10.86 -12.76
C MET A 68 10.47 9.43 -13.30
N ALA A 69 10.85 8.43 -12.50
CA ALA A 69 10.68 7.03 -12.90
C ALA A 69 9.20 6.65 -13.06
N GLU A 70 8.34 7.10 -12.15
CA GLU A 70 6.89 6.90 -12.26
C GLU A 70 6.30 7.61 -13.49
N ALA A 71 6.72 8.84 -13.76
CA ALA A 71 6.27 9.59 -14.94
C ALA A 71 6.57 8.86 -16.26
N TYR A 72 7.74 8.20 -16.36
CA TYR A 72 8.06 7.35 -17.51
C TYR A 72 7.23 6.06 -17.59
N LEU A 73 6.61 5.59 -16.50
CA LEU A 73 5.70 4.44 -16.52
C LEU A 73 4.27 4.83 -16.86
N GLY A 74 3.82 5.99 -16.37
CA GLY A 74 2.44 6.46 -16.45
C GLY A 74 2.12 7.30 -17.67
N ASP A 75 3.07 7.58 -18.58
CA ASP A 75 2.90 8.55 -19.68
C ASP A 75 2.48 9.93 -19.14
N GLU A 76 3.15 10.36 -18.07
CA GLU A 76 2.84 11.57 -17.32
C GLU A 76 3.87 12.67 -17.55
N LEU A 77 3.56 13.89 -17.14
CA LEU A 77 4.41 15.07 -17.30
C LEU A 77 4.83 15.37 -18.75
N GLY A 78 4.08 14.83 -19.74
CA GLY A 78 4.41 14.96 -21.16
C GLY A 78 5.58 14.07 -21.62
N LEU A 79 5.94 13.07 -20.84
CA LEU A 79 6.96 12.07 -21.18
C LEU A 79 6.30 10.87 -21.86
N GLU A 80 6.95 10.34 -22.88
CA GLU A 80 6.55 9.06 -23.48
C GLU A 80 6.95 7.89 -22.56
N LYS A 81 6.11 6.86 -22.52
CA LYS A 81 6.36 5.67 -21.70
C LYS A 81 7.67 4.97 -22.06
N ASP A 82 8.57 4.83 -21.09
CA ASP A 82 9.83 4.11 -21.24
C ASP A 82 10.19 3.33 -19.96
N GLU A 83 9.81 2.06 -19.96
CA GLU A 83 10.05 1.15 -18.82
C GLU A 83 11.56 0.93 -18.53
N LYS A 84 12.43 1.03 -19.54
CA LYS A 84 13.89 0.86 -19.37
C LYS A 84 14.48 2.06 -18.64
N THR A 85 14.08 3.25 -19.02
CA THR A 85 14.49 4.49 -18.34
C THR A 85 13.92 4.52 -16.93
N ALA A 86 12.64 4.18 -16.73
CA ALA A 86 12.02 4.07 -15.41
C ALA A 86 12.81 3.12 -14.50
N LEU A 87 13.14 1.90 -14.96
CA LEU A 87 13.94 0.95 -14.19
C LEU A 87 15.32 1.50 -13.81
N LYS A 88 15.99 2.22 -14.73
CA LYS A 88 17.28 2.86 -14.45
C LYS A 88 17.16 3.90 -13.34
N LEU A 89 16.11 4.71 -13.38
CA LEU A 89 15.83 5.73 -12.37
C LEU A 89 15.45 5.10 -11.02
N PHE A 90 14.58 4.09 -10.98
CA PHE A 90 14.29 3.36 -9.74
C PHE A 90 15.56 2.76 -9.12
N LYS A 91 16.45 2.17 -9.92
CA LYS A 91 17.75 1.67 -9.42
C LYS A 91 18.60 2.77 -8.82
N LYS A 92 18.59 3.98 -9.40
CA LYS A 92 19.32 5.14 -8.88
C LYS A 92 18.72 5.63 -7.57
N ALA A 93 17.41 5.90 -7.53
CA ALA A 93 16.70 6.37 -6.35
C ALA A 93 16.78 5.37 -5.19
N ALA A 94 16.60 4.06 -5.47
CA ALA A 94 16.71 3.00 -4.46
C ALA A 94 18.10 2.92 -3.81
N LYS A 95 19.17 3.14 -4.59
CA LYS A 95 20.54 3.20 -4.06
C LYS A 95 20.76 4.43 -3.18
N LEU A 96 20.12 5.55 -3.50
CA LEU A 96 20.14 6.79 -2.73
C LEU A 96 19.25 6.73 -1.48
N GLY A 97 18.49 5.65 -1.29
CA GLY A 97 17.73 5.40 -0.07
C GLY A 97 16.22 5.67 -0.16
N ASN A 98 15.70 6.10 -1.32
CA ASN A 98 14.27 6.32 -1.46
C ASN A 98 13.49 5.00 -1.24
N ALA A 99 12.58 4.99 -0.27
CA ALA A 99 11.86 3.78 0.15
C ALA A 99 10.82 3.32 -0.89
N ALA A 100 10.16 4.25 -1.59
CA ALA A 100 9.23 3.92 -2.66
C ALA A 100 9.95 3.28 -3.85
N ALA A 101 11.09 3.84 -4.27
CA ALA A 101 11.91 3.26 -5.32
C ALA A 101 12.46 1.87 -4.93
N GLN A 102 12.82 1.66 -3.66
CA GLN A 102 13.23 0.35 -3.15
C GLN A 102 12.07 -0.66 -3.21
N TYR A 103 10.85 -0.25 -2.89
CA TYR A 103 9.64 -1.06 -3.03
C TYR A 103 9.39 -1.40 -4.51
N ASN A 104 9.36 -0.40 -5.39
CA ASN A 104 9.13 -0.59 -6.83
C ASN A 104 10.18 -1.52 -7.45
N LEU A 105 11.44 -1.37 -7.08
CA LEU A 105 12.52 -2.25 -7.52
C LEU A 105 12.39 -3.67 -6.96
N GLY A 106 11.95 -3.82 -5.70
CA GLY A 106 11.65 -5.10 -5.08
C GLY A 106 10.53 -5.83 -5.80
N MET A 107 9.44 -5.13 -6.13
CA MET A 107 8.31 -5.67 -6.89
C MET A 107 8.71 -6.01 -8.34
N ALA A 108 9.56 -5.19 -8.97
CA ALA A 108 10.09 -5.50 -10.30
C ALA A 108 10.81 -6.86 -10.31
N TYR A 109 11.66 -7.13 -9.33
CA TYR A 109 12.32 -8.44 -9.19
C TYR A 109 11.36 -9.56 -8.76
N ALA A 110 10.32 -9.28 -7.99
CA ALA A 110 9.35 -10.29 -7.59
C ALA A 110 8.50 -10.79 -8.76
N CYS A 111 8.06 -9.87 -9.62
CA CYS A 111 7.09 -10.12 -10.68
C CYS A 111 7.68 -10.12 -12.10
N GLY A 112 8.93 -9.70 -12.27
CA GLY A 112 9.56 -9.58 -13.60
C GLY A 112 9.11 -8.32 -14.35
N TYR A 113 8.69 -7.26 -13.66
CA TYR A 113 8.30 -6.01 -14.31
C TYR A 113 9.50 -5.32 -14.97
N TYR A 114 9.23 -4.45 -15.95
CA TYR A 114 10.23 -3.63 -16.65
C TYR A 114 11.33 -4.45 -17.32
N GLY A 115 11.03 -5.69 -17.71
CA GLY A 115 11.96 -6.59 -18.41
C GLY A 115 13.08 -7.17 -17.56
N VAL A 116 13.00 -7.11 -16.23
CA VAL A 116 13.95 -7.81 -15.37
C VAL A 116 13.56 -9.28 -15.20
N THR A 117 14.56 -10.16 -15.10
CA THR A 117 14.31 -11.56 -14.75
C THR A 117 13.88 -11.63 -13.29
N PRO A 118 12.78 -12.35 -12.95
CA PRO A 118 12.38 -12.56 -11.58
C PRO A 118 13.49 -13.13 -10.70
N ASP A 119 13.69 -12.55 -9.52
CA ASP A 119 14.74 -12.93 -8.58
C ASP A 119 14.24 -12.69 -7.15
N LYS A 120 13.86 -13.77 -6.46
CA LYS A 120 13.28 -13.73 -5.13
C LYS A 120 14.23 -13.15 -4.07
N GLU A 121 15.53 -13.39 -4.20
CA GLU A 121 16.52 -12.88 -3.24
C GLU A 121 16.69 -11.39 -3.38
N LYS A 122 16.83 -10.89 -4.62
CA LYS A 122 16.86 -9.43 -4.88
C LYS A 122 15.56 -8.74 -4.51
N ALA A 123 14.42 -9.36 -4.80
CA ALA A 123 13.12 -8.84 -4.40
C ALA A 123 13.07 -8.63 -2.88
N LEU A 124 13.36 -9.68 -2.10
CA LEU A 124 13.33 -9.63 -0.65
C LEU A 124 14.38 -8.67 -0.08
N TYR A 125 15.55 -8.57 -0.69
CA TYR A 125 16.59 -7.62 -0.30
C TYR A 125 16.09 -6.17 -0.40
N TRP A 126 15.51 -5.77 -1.53
CA TRP A 126 15.01 -4.42 -1.75
C TRP A 126 13.78 -4.12 -0.92
N LEU A 127 12.81 -5.06 -0.82
CA LEU A 127 11.65 -4.91 0.03
C LEU A 127 12.03 -4.73 1.50
N LYS A 128 13.01 -5.48 2.03
CA LYS A 128 13.49 -5.29 3.40
C LYS A 128 14.18 -3.95 3.62
N LYS A 129 14.84 -3.39 2.60
CA LYS A 129 15.35 -2.02 2.66
C LYS A 129 14.23 -1.00 2.72
N SER A 130 13.22 -1.17 1.89
CA SER A 130 12.03 -0.32 1.86
C SER A 130 11.26 -0.34 3.19
N VAL A 131 11.18 -1.50 3.86
CA VAL A 131 10.62 -1.62 5.22
C VAL A 131 11.39 -0.74 6.22
N LYS A 132 12.71 -0.64 6.12
CA LYS A 132 13.51 0.25 7.00
C LYS A 132 13.23 1.73 6.75
N GLY A 133 12.76 2.09 5.58
CA GLY A 133 12.29 3.43 5.21
C GLY A 133 10.79 3.60 5.45
N GLU A 134 10.16 2.73 6.25
CA GLU A 134 8.76 2.82 6.69
C GLU A 134 7.74 2.83 5.54
N ASN A 135 8.09 2.24 4.39
CA ASN A 135 7.15 2.12 3.27
C ASN A 135 6.03 1.13 3.63
N PRO A 136 4.75 1.56 3.66
CA PRO A 136 3.64 0.75 4.12
C PRO A 136 3.41 -0.50 3.27
N SER A 137 3.47 -0.36 1.95
CA SER A 137 3.27 -1.48 1.03
C SER A 137 4.41 -2.51 1.12
N ALA A 138 5.65 -2.06 1.38
CA ALA A 138 6.77 -2.98 1.63
C ALA A 138 6.58 -3.75 2.95
N CYS A 139 6.10 -3.10 4.00
CA CYS A 139 5.77 -3.76 5.26
C CYS A 139 4.71 -4.84 5.03
N LEU A 140 3.64 -4.53 4.28
CA LEU A 140 2.62 -5.51 3.92
C LEU A 140 3.22 -6.70 3.14
N GLN A 141 3.98 -6.45 2.07
CA GLN A 141 4.53 -7.51 1.21
C GLN A 141 5.53 -8.41 1.97
N VAL A 142 6.42 -7.85 2.77
CA VAL A 142 7.36 -8.63 3.59
C VAL A 142 6.60 -9.39 4.70
N GLY A 143 5.56 -8.80 5.27
CA GLY A 143 4.65 -9.46 6.21
C GLY A 143 3.98 -10.69 5.60
N LEU A 144 3.43 -10.57 4.40
CA LEU A 144 2.83 -11.67 3.63
C LEU A 144 3.85 -12.78 3.33
N TYR A 145 5.09 -12.40 2.96
CA TYR A 145 6.15 -13.37 2.77
C TYR A 145 6.44 -14.20 4.02
N TYR A 146 6.58 -13.56 5.19
CA TYR A 146 6.79 -14.29 6.44
C TYR A 146 5.58 -15.15 6.82
N TYR A 147 4.37 -14.65 6.61
CA TYR A 147 3.14 -15.34 6.97
C TYR A 147 2.89 -16.59 6.13
N TYR A 148 2.99 -16.48 4.80
CA TYR A 148 2.62 -17.55 3.88
C TYR A 148 3.77 -18.46 3.44
N THR A 149 5.02 -17.97 3.46
CA THR A 149 6.16 -18.70 2.94
C THR A 149 7.00 -19.33 4.04
N VAL A 150 7.39 -18.57 5.05
CA VAL A 150 8.32 -19.05 6.10
C VAL A 150 7.58 -19.88 7.14
N LYS A 151 6.38 -19.49 7.58
CA LYS A 151 5.44 -20.24 8.42
C LYS A 151 6.00 -20.79 9.74
N THR A 152 6.98 -20.13 10.34
CA THR A 152 7.47 -20.48 11.68
C THR A 152 6.83 -19.57 12.72
N LYS A 153 6.86 -19.98 14.00
CA LYS A 153 6.34 -19.14 15.11
C LYS A 153 6.99 -17.76 15.14
N ALA A 154 8.31 -17.70 14.91
CA ALA A 154 9.04 -16.43 14.82
C ALA A 154 8.62 -15.61 13.59
N ALA A 155 8.39 -16.27 12.44
CA ALA A 155 7.94 -15.63 11.22
C ALA A 155 6.53 -15.05 11.38
N TYR A 156 5.61 -15.74 12.01
CA TYR A 156 4.27 -15.22 12.31
C TYR A 156 4.33 -13.99 13.22
N LYS A 157 5.20 -13.99 14.24
CA LYS A 157 5.40 -12.81 15.08
C LYS A 157 5.90 -11.63 14.25
N LYS A 158 6.89 -11.87 13.40
CA LYS A 158 7.41 -10.81 12.51
C LYS A 158 6.37 -10.33 11.49
N ALA A 159 5.55 -11.24 10.97
CA ALA A 159 4.45 -10.87 10.06
C ALA A 159 3.42 -9.98 10.76
N PHE A 160 3.01 -10.32 12.00
CA PHE A 160 2.07 -9.51 12.77
C PHE A 160 2.61 -8.10 13.06
N GLU A 161 3.90 -7.98 13.45
CA GLU A 161 4.57 -6.70 13.63
C GLU A 161 4.52 -5.87 12.32
N LEU A 162 4.91 -6.48 11.19
CA LEU A 162 4.94 -5.82 9.88
C LEU A 162 3.54 -5.42 9.37
N PHE A 163 2.51 -6.22 9.61
CA PHE A 163 1.13 -5.84 9.28
C PHE A 163 0.66 -4.66 10.14
N THR A 164 1.07 -4.63 11.41
CA THR A 164 0.76 -3.52 12.31
C THR A 164 1.47 -2.23 11.86
N ASP A 165 2.75 -2.33 11.49
CA ASP A 165 3.51 -1.20 10.94
C ASP A 165 2.87 -0.71 9.62
N ALA A 166 2.54 -1.62 8.70
CA ALA A 166 1.88 -1.29 7.44
C ALA A 166 0.59 -0.50 7.66
N TYR A 167 -0.27 -0.97 8.57
CA TYR A 167 -1.52 -0.28 8.91
C TYR A 167 -1.29 1.10 9.53
N ASN A 168 -0.32 1.21 10.44
CA ASN A 168 0.03 2.48 11.09
C ASN A 168 0.61 3.50 10.11
N PHE A 169 1.31 3.03 9.06
CA PHE A 169 1.85 3.87 7.99
C PHE A 169 0.85 4.15 6.86
N GLY A 170 -0.40 3.68 6.98
CA GLY A 170 -1.49 4.01 6.06
C GLY A 170 -1.87 2.93 5.05
N GLU A 171 -1.31 1.71 5.13
CA GLU A 171 -1.74 0.57 4.31
C GLU A 171 -3.00 -0.05 4.90
N GLU A 172 -4.15 0.42 4.45
CA GLU A 172 -5.46 0.09 5.03
C GLU A 172 -5.79 -1.41 4.97
N GLU A 173 -5.36 -2.09 3.91
CA GLU A 173 -5.60 -3.54 3.74
C GLU A 173 -4.89 -4.40 4.80
N ALA A 174 -3.82 -3.89 5.41
CA ALA A 174 -3.07 -4.62 6.41
C ALA A 174 -3.91 -5.00 7.64
N ILE A 175 -4.98 -4.23 7.96
CA ILE A 175 -5.88 -4.55 9.08
C ILE A 175 -6.59 -5.90 8.91
N ILE A 176 -6.82 -6.35 7.68
CA ILE A 176 -7.40 -7.67 7.40
C ILE A 176 -6.41 -8.75 7.83
N ASN A 177 -5.13 -8.57 7.52
CA ASN A 177 -4.07 -9.52 7.89
C ASN A 177 -3.85 -9.55 9.41
N ILE A 178 -3.96 -8.40 10.09
CA ILE A 178 -3.97 -8.32 11.56
C ILE A 178 -5.15 -9.13 12.12
N GLY A 179 -6.35 -8.98 11.54
CA GLY A 179 -7.54 -9.74 11.91
C GLY A 179 -7.35 -11.25 11.73
N LEU A 180 -6.71 -11.70 10.65
CA LEU A 180 -6.38 -13.11 10.42
C LEU A 180 -5.36 -13.63 11.46
N CYS A 181 -4.39 -12.81 11.84
CA CYS A 181 -3.45 -13.15 12.91
C CYS A 181 -4.16 -13.37 14.26
N TYR A 182 -5.07 -12.50 14.64
CA TYR A 182 -5.89 -12.68 15.85
C TYR A 182 -6.82 -13.89 15.76
N LEU A 183 -7.42 -14.14 14.59
CA LEU A 183 -8.34 -15.27 14.39
C LEU A 183 -7.66 -16.62 14.59
N GLN A 184 -6.40 -16.73 14.19
CA GLN A 184 -5.64 -17.98 14.16
C GLN A 184 -4.59 -18.09 15.29
N GLY A 185 -4.35 -17.01 16.02
CA GLY A 185 -3.26 -16.96 17.01
C GLY A 185 -1.87 -16.94 16.38
N ASN A 186 -1.74 -16.46 15.15
CA ASN A 186 -0.48 -16.41 14.42
C ASN A 186 0.30 -15.14 14.75
N GLY A 187 1.38 -15.27 15.52
CA GLY A 187 2.24 -14.14 15.91
C GLY A 187 1.70 -13.30 17.08
N VAL A 188 0.47 -13.50 17.47
CA VAL A 188 -0.22 -12.86 18.58
C VAL A 188 -1.10 -13.91 19.28
N LYS A 189 -1.51 -13.66 20.53
CA LYS A 189 -2.48 -14.52 21.21
C LYS A 189 -3.81 -14.51 20.47
N GLU A 190 -4.41 -15.70 20.26
CA GLU A 190 -5.72 -15.82 19.64
C GLU A 190 -6.75 -14.94 20.35
N ASP A 191 -7.43 -14.09 19.59
CA ASP A 191 -8.56 -13.27 20.03
C ASP A 191 -9.57 -13.08 18.89
N LYS A 192 -10.57 -13.98 18.86
CA LYS A 192 -11.62 -13.96 17.82
C LYS A 192 -12.47 -12.68 17.87
N LYS A 193 -12.62 -12.05 19.04
CA LYS A 193 -13.37 -10.79 19.13
C LYS A 193 -12.60 -9.64 18.52
N GLU A 194 -11.28 -9.60 18.74
CA GLU A 194 -10.41 -8.59 18.13
C GLU A 194 -10.32 -8.80 16.60
N ALA A 195 -10.27 -10.06 16.13
CA ALA A 195 -10.35 -10.36 14.70
C ALA A 195 -11.63 -9.78 14.05
N VAL A 196 -12.79 -9.97 14.69
CA VAL A 196 -14.06 -9.40 14.20
C VAL A 196 -14.02 -7.88 14.18
N LYS A 197 -13.40 -7.21 15.15
CA LYS A 197 -13.26 -5.75 15.13
C LYS A 197 -12.41 -5.30 13.94
N CYS A 198 -11.28 -5.95 13.69
CA CYS A 198 -10.43 -5.67 12.54
C CYS A 198 -11.20 -5.81 11.22
N PHE A 199 -11.89 -6.93 11.02
CA PHE A 199 -12.70 -7.15 9.80
C PHE A 199 -13.85 -6.15 9.68
N ARG A 200 -14.49 -5.76 10.79
CA ARG A 200 -15.54 -4.75 10.77
C ARG A 200 -14.99 -3.38 10.36
N THR A 201 -13.86 -2.97 10.91
CA THR A 201 -13.20 -1.72 10.52
C THR A 201 -12.88 -1.71 9.03
N ALA A 202 -12.31 -2.81 8.49
CA ALA A 202 -12.00 -2.91 7.07
C ALA A 202 -13.28 -2.88 6.20
N ALA A 203 -14.36 -3.52 6.64
CA ALA A 203 -15.62 -3.58 5.91
C ALA A 203 -16.34 -2.22 5.90
N GLU A 204 -16.45 -1.57 7.07
CA GLU A 204 -17.27 -0.35 7.23
C GLU A 204 -16.53 0.92 6.80
N LYS A 205 -15.23 1.00 7.11
CA LYS A 205 -14.43 2.19 6.81
C LYS A 205 -13.87 2.20 5.39
N TYR A 206 -13.51 1.01 4.86
CA TYR A 206 -12.83 0.89 3.57
C TYR A 206 -13.63 0.12 2.52
N SER A 207 -14.88 -0.28 2.82
CA SER A 207 -15.76 -1.03 1.93
C SER A 207 -15.12 -2.30 1.37
N SER A 208 -14.26 -2.97 2.16
CA SER A 208 -13.50 -4.13 1.70
C SER A 208 -14.38 -5.38 1.55
N GLY A 209 -14.51 -5.89 0.32
CA GLY A 209 -15.23 -7.15 0.03
C GLY A 209 -14.62 -8.34 0.74
N VAL A 210 -13.28 -8.42 0.84
CA VAL A 210 -12.57 -9.47 1.57
C VAL A 210 -12.90 -9.43 3.06
N ALA A 211 -13.03 -8.24 3.64
CA ALA A 211 -13.39 -8.09 5.05
C ALA A 211 -14.83 -8.53 5.32
N TYR A 212 -15.77 -8.17 4.45
CA TYR A 212 -17.15 -8.69 4.52
C TYR A 212 -17.19 -10.20 4.41
N HIS A 213 -16.39 -10.82 3.53
CA HIS A 213 -16.30 -12.27 3.44
C HIS A 213 -15.80 -12.90 4.75
N ASN A 214 -14.74 -12.35 5.35
CA ASN A 214 -14.22 -12.81 6.64
C ASN A 214 -15.25 -12.65 7.78
N LEU A 215 -16.03 -11.56 7.78
CA LEU A 215 -17.17 -11.42 8.71
C LEU A 215 -18.24 -12.50 8.49
N GLY A 216 -18.54 -12.85 7.25
CA GLY A 216 -19.42 -13.95 6.90
C GLY A 216 -18.94 -15.26 7.53
N ILE A 217 -17.66 -15.58 7.40
CA ILE A 217 -17.02 -16.75 8.04
C ILE A 217 -17.16 -16.69 9.57
N CYS A 218 -16.95 -15.51 10.16
CA CYS A 218 -17.10 -15.33 11.62
C CYS A 218 -18.53 -15.62 12.09
N TYR A 219 -19.54 -15.10 11.40
CA TYR A 219 -20.94 -15.38 11.73
C TYR A 219 -21.36 -16.82 11.45
N GLU A 220 -20.87 -17.44 10.36
CA GLU A 220 -21.15 -18.84 10.03
C GLU A 220 -20.64 -19.80 11.13
N ASN A 221 -19.46 -19.53 11.67
CA ASN A 221 -18.80 -20.43 12.61
C ASN A 221 -18.93 -20.00 14.08
N GLY A 222 -19.41 -18.79 14.35
CA GLY A 222 -19.47 -18.24 15.70
C GLY A 222 -18.10 -17.78 16.23
N PHE A 223 -17.21 -17.33 15.36
CA PHE A 223 -15.88 -16.83 15.75
C PHE A 223 -15.97 -15.40 16.25
N GLY A 224 -15.77 -15.18 17.54
CA GLY A 224 -15.84 -13.87 18.18
C GLY A 224 -17.21 -13.20 18.21
N VAL A 225 -18.20 -13.80 17.58
CA VAL A 225 -19.62 -13.41 17.52
C VAL A 225 -20.52 -14.61 17.74
N ARG A 226 -21.78 -14.38 18.10
CA ARG A 226 -22.77 -15.48 18.13
C ARG A 226 -22.99 -15.99 16.71
N LYS A 227 -23.00 -17.32 16.55
CA LYS A 227 -23.29 -18.00 15.26
C LYS A 227 -24.64 -17.56 14.72
N ASP A 228 -24.67 -17.10 13.47
CA ASP A 228 -25.86 -16.58 12.81
C ASP A 228 -25.75 -16.73 11.29
N TYR A 229 -26.42 -17.75 10.74
CA TYR A 229 -26.38 -18.03 9.31
C TYR A 229 -27.05 -16.94 8.45
N LYS A 230 -28.07 -16.22 8.99
CA LYS A 230 -28.71 -15.12 8.25
C LYS A 230 -27.73 -13.97 8.07
N LYS A 231 -27.04 -13.60 9.16
CA LYS A 231 -25.98 -12.59 9.09
C LYS A 231 -24.80 -13.02 8.24
N ALA A 232 -24.44 -14.30 8.27
CA ALA A 232 -23.38 -14.81 7.40
C ALA A 232 -23.74 -14.60 5.92
N ILE A 233 -24.96 -14.95 5.50
CA ILE A 233 -25.45 -14.71 4.13
C ILE A 233 -25.45 -13.22 3.78
N GLU A 234 -25.91 -12.35 4.70
CA GLU A 234 -25.88 -10.91 4.52
C GLU A 234 -24.44 -10.40 4.27
N MET A 235 -23.48 -10.84 5.10
CA MET A 235 -22.08 -10.42 4.95
C MET A 235 -21.45 -10.95 3.65
N TYR A 236 -21.72 -12.20 3.29
CA TYR A 236 -21.28 -12.73 2.00
C TYR A 236 -21.91 -11.98 0.80
N GLY A 237 -23.18 -11.56 0.92
CA GLY A 237 -23.83 -10.70 -0.08
C GLY A 237 -23.10 -9.38 -0.25
N LYS A 238 -22.82 -8.69 0.86
CA LYS A 238 -22.02 -7.45 0.85
C LYS A 238 -20.61 -7.67 0.30
N ALA A 239 -20.00 -8.83 0.55
CA ALA A 239 -18.70 -9.16 -0.05
C ALA A 239 -18.77 -9.15 -1.58
N VAL A 240 -19.82 -9.77 -2.14
CA VAL A 240 -20.05 -9.80 -3.61
C VAL A 240 -20.30 -8.40 -4.16
N GLU A 241 -21.12 -7.59 -3.50
CA GLU A 241 -21.39 -6.19 -3.88
C GLU A 241 -20.13 -5.35 -3.90
N ASN A 242 -19.16 -5.67 -3.04
CA ASN A 242 -17.86 -5.00 -2.95
C ASN A 242 -16.73 -5.78 -3.69
N GLY A 243 -17.10 -6.59 -4.69
CA GLY A 243 -16.16 -7.19 -5.63
C GLY A 243 -15.57 -8.55 -5.23
N GLU A 244 -15.84 -9.07 -4.01
CA GLU A 244 -15.33 -10.38 -3.55
C GLU A 244 -16.22 -11.53 -4.01
N LYS A 245 -15.86 -12.12 -5.15
CA LYS A 245 -16.68 -13.19 -5.79
C LYS A 245 -16.80 -14.49 -4.98
N ALA A 246 -15.88 -14.74 -4.05
CA ALA A 246 -15.91 -15.92 -3.18
C ALA A 246 -17.19 -15.96 -2.31
N GLY A 247 -17.80 -14.80 -2.04
CA GLY A 247 -19.07 -14.69 -1.34
C GLY A 247 -20.20 -15.48 -1.99
N LEU A 248 -20.26 -15.57 -3.33
CA LEU A 248 -21.29 -16.35 -4.03
C LEU A 248 -21.19 -17.86 -3.76
N ALA A 249 -19.99 -18.41 -3.74
CA ALA A 249 -19.77 -19.82 -3.42
C ALA A 249 -20.15 -20.09 -1.96
N ALA A 250 -19.71 -19.23 -1.04
CA ALA A 250 -20.05 -19.35 0.38
C ALA A 250 -21.56 -19.32 0.65
N ILE A 251 -22.31 -18.43 -0.03
CA ILE A 251 -23.78 -18.40 0.07
C ILE A 251 -24.40 -19.73 -0.39
N LYS A 252 -24.00 -20.26 -1.55
CA LYS A 252 -24.50 -21.53 -2.08
C LYS A 252 -24.26 -22.69 -1.10
N ASP A 253 -23.03 -22.77 -0.58
CA ASP A 253 -22.64 -23.84 0.36
C ASP A 253 -23.46 -23.76 1.66
N LEU A 254 -23.69 -22.53 2.13
CA LEU A 254 -24.48 -22.32 3.35
C LEU A 254 -25.95 -22.66 3.16
N TYR A 255 -26.56 -22.38 1.98
CA TYR A 255 -27.90 -22.80 1.65
C TYR A 255 -28.05 -24.34 1.60
N VAL A 256 -27.08 -25.04 1.01
CA VAL A 256 -27.05 -26.50 0.98
C VAL A 256 -26.96 -27.06 2.40
N LYS A 257 -26.11 -26.52 3.23
CA LYS A 257 -25.88 -26.91 4.63
C LYS A 257 -27.14 -26.71 5.49
N THR A 258 -27.82 -25.57 5.36
CA THR A 258 -29.01 -25.26 6.14
C THR A 258 -30.23 -26.08 5.72
N ASN A 259 -30.35 -26.43 4.43
CA ASN A 259 -31.46 -27.24 3.92
C ASN A 259 -31.31 -28.75 4.23
N LYS A 260 -30.06 -29.25 4.37
CA LYS A 260 -29.85 -30.63 4.85
C LYS A 260 -30.25 -30.76 6.32
N ASN A 261 -29.91 -29.84 7.17
CA ASN A 261 -30.26 -29.88 8.59
C ASN A 261 -31.79 -29.85 8.83
N LYS A 262 -32.55 -29.15 7.95
CA LYS A 262 -34.05 -29.13 8.02
C LYS A 262 -34.73 -30.44 7.56
N LYS A 263 -34.02 -31.34 6.89
CA LYS A 263 -34.55 -32.64 6.46
C LYS A 263 -34.26 -33.78 7.44
N GLU A 264 -33.35 -33.52 8.39
CA GLU A 264 -32.93 -34.47 9.42
C GLU A 264 -33.61 -34.19 10.77
N GLU A 265 -34.37 -33.07 10.91
CA GLU A 265 -35.30 -32.76 11.99
C GLU A 265 -36.75 -33.20 11.59
#